data_05f7c8a7f50dbfc85935508864280c50
#
_entry.id   05f7c8a7f50dbfc85935508864280c50
#
_cell.length_a   1.000
_cell.length_b   1.000
_cell.length_c   1.000
_cell.angle_alpha   90.00
_cell.angle_beta   90.00
_cell.angle_gamma   90.00
#
_symmetry.space_group_name_H-M   'P 1'
#
loop_
_entity.id
_entity.type
_entity.pdbx_description
1 polymer ?
#
loop_
_entity_poly.entity_id
_entity_poly.type
_entity_poly.pdbx_seq_one_letter_code
_entity_poly.pdbx_strand_id
1 'polypeptide(L)'
;NLQNLKKSIKFIKKYTNVPICIDTEGAQIRTKVKKEKLYKQGEKFLIKNSKGIFNLYPESVFKKIKKNDILNIGFNNLRIKVIKKHKYISCKVISSGKLENNKGVHIENRKIKLDYLTTKDFEAIKVGEAFKVKNYALSFTNSANDITKFEKLIKNKKKIYKIETLKAV
;
A
#
# COMPACT_ATOMS: atom_id res chain seq x y z
N ASN A 1 -0.45 -11.56 -5.86
CA ASN A 1 0.23 -12.84 -5.65
C ASN A 1 1.33 -12.99 -6.72
N LEU A 2 2.57 -13.28 -6.30
CA LEU A 2 3.75 -13.41 -7.19
C LEU A 2 3.61 -14.52 -8.23
N GLN A 3 2.94 -15.61 -7.89
CA GLN A 3 2.63 -16.66 -8.87
C GLN A 3 1.75 -16.15 -10.01
N ASN A 4 0.76 -15.31 -9.68
CA ASN A 4 -0.09 -14.67 -10.69
C ASN A 4 0.72 -13.70 -11.55
N LEU A 5 1.64 -12.92 -10.96
CA LEU A 5 2.53 -12.03 -11.71
C LEU A 5 3.35 -12.81 -12.74
N LYS A 6 3.99 -13.92 -12.33
CA LYS A 6 4.74 -14.79 -13.25
C LYS A 6 3.86 -15.33 -14.38
N LYS A 7 2.65 -15.81 -14.06
CA LYS A 7 1.69 -16.32 -15.06
C LYS A 7 1.27 -15.22 -16.04
N SER A 8 0.95 -14.03 -15.52
CA SER A 8 0.55 -12.88 -16.35
C SER A 8 1.67 -12.44 -17.30
N ILE A 9 2.92 -12.35 -16.81
CA ILE A 9 4.04 -11.98 -17.66
C ILE A 9 4.26 -13.03 -18.78
N LYS A 10 4.21 -14.34 -18.44
CA LYS A 10 4.32 -15.42 -19.43
C LYS A 10 3.22 -15.33 -20.48
N PHE A 11 1.97 -15.13 -20.01
CA PHE A 11 0.82 -15.01 -20.90
C PHE A 11 0.98 -13.83 -21.87
N ILE A 12 1.25 -12.63 -21.36
CA ILE A 12 1.41 -11.42 -22.19
C ILE A 12 2.50 -11.66 -23.23
N LYS A 13 3.68 -12.14 -22.82
CA LYS A 13 4.81 -12.38 -23.73
C LYS A 13 4.54 -13.44 -24.77
N LYS A 14 3.60 -14.37 -24.53
CA LYS A 14 3.22 -15.39 -25.52
C LYS A 14 2.37 -14.80 -26.65
N TYR A 15 1.53 -13.80 -26.34
CA TYR A 15 0.52 -13.31 -27.28
C TYR A 15 0.80 -11.91 -27.83
N THR A 16 1.79 -11.20 -27.30
CA THR A 16 2.10 -9.82 -27.73
C THR A 16 3.52 -9.42 -27.43
N ASN A 17 4.03 -8.50 -28.23
CA ASN A 17 5.34 -7.84 -28.04
C ASN A 17 5.23 -6.50 -27.31
N VAL A 18 4.05 -6.15 -26.78
CA VAL A 18 3.85 -4.91 -26.03
C VAL A 18 4.79 -4.86 -24.82
N PRO A 19 5.49 -3.74 -24.58
CA PRO A 19 6.37 -3.60 -23.44
C PRO A 19 5.63 -3.72 -22.12
N ILE A 20 6.10 -4.62 -21.25
CA ILE A 20 5.56 -4.81 -19.90
C ILE A 20 6.23 -3.82 -18.95
N CYS A 21 5.47 -3.17 -18.09
CA CYS A 21 5.94 -2.39 -16.97
C CYS A 21 5.54 -3.03 -15.64
N ILE A 22 6.51 -3.19 -14.73
CA ILE A 22 6.22 -3.56 -13.34
C ILE A 22 5.89 -2.28 -12.57
N ASP A 23 4.64 -2.14 -12.15
CA ASP A 23 4.17 -1.04 -11.30
C ASP A 23 4.21 -1.47 -9.84
N THR A 24 4.95 -0.73 -9.00
CA THR A 24 5.11 -1.05 -7.58
C THR A 24 3.90 -0.59 -6.75
N GLU A 25 3.67 -1.23 -5.61
CA GLU A 25 2.67 -0.75 -4.63
C GLU A 25 3.15 0.56 -3.97
N GLY A 26 4.45 0.69 -3.75
CA GLY A 26 5.09 1.90 -3.22
C GLY A 26 4.73 2.22 -1.76
N ALA A 27 4.98 3.47 -1.38
CA ALA A 27 4.82 3.97 -0.01
C ALA A 27 3.36 4.26 0.35
N GLN A 28 2.47 3.29 0.24
CA GLN A 28 1.04 3.43 0.57
C GLN A 28 0.63 2.46 1.68
N ILE A 29 -0.27 2.93 2.57
CA ILE A 29 -0.96 2.06 3.52
C ILE A 29 -2.20 1.49 2.83
N ARG A 30 -2.45 0.19 3.00
CA ARG A 30 -3.65 -0.49 2.49
C ARG A 30 -4.34 -1.30 3.56
N THR A 31 -5.64 -1.47 3.42
CA THR A 31 -6.43 -2.38 4.23
C THR A 31 -6.17 -3.83 3.83
N LYS A 32 -6.16 -4.72 4.83
CA LYS A 32 -6.17 -6.16 4.65
C LYS A 32 -7.33 -6.74 5.45
N VAL A 33 -8.41 -7.07 4.76
CA VAL A 33 -9.70 -7.42 5.34
C VAL A 33 -10.11 -8.81 4.88
N LYS A 34 -10.52 -9.67 5.82
CA LYS A 34 -11.03 -11.01 5.51
C LYS A 34 -12.50 -11.01 5.10
N LYS A 35 -13.30 -10.09 5.68
CA LYS A 35 -14.73 -9.95 5.38
C LYS A 35 -15.06 -8.46 5.34
N GLU A 36 -15.58 -8.02 4.22
CA GLU A 36 -16.04 -6.65 4.04
C GLU A 36 -17.27 -6.38 4.88
N LYS A 37 -17.37 -5.16 5.42
CA LYS A 37 -18.48 -4.75 6.28
C LYS A 37 -18.75 -3.26 6.15
N LEU A 38 -20.04 -2.90 6.15
CA LEU A 38 -20.48 -1.52 6.33
C LEU A 38 -20.44 -1.17 7.83
N TYR A 39 -19.84 -0.04 8.16
CA TYR A 39 -19.78 0.49 9.51
C TYR A 39 -20.55 1.80 9.59
N LYS A 40 -21.32 1.95 10.68
CA LYS A 40 -22.06 3.18 11.00
C LYS A 40 -21.25 4.06 11.96
N GLN A 41 -21.51 5.37 11.90
CA GLN A 41 -20.90 6.33 12.83
C GLN A 41 -21.16 5.90 14.28
N GLY A 42 -20.15 6.04 15.14
CA GLY A 42 -20.21 5.65 16.55
C GLY A 42 -19.79 4.20 16.82
N GLU A 43 -19.86 3.29 15.84
CA GLU A 43 -19.43 1.89 16.02
C GLU A 43 -17.94 1.81 16.41
N LYS A 44 -17.61 0.79 17.19
CA LYS A 44 -16.23 0.49 17.61
C LYS A 44 -15.77 -0.81 16.99
N PHE A 45 -14.48 -0.89 16.64
CA PHE A 45 -13.86 -2.12 16.17
C PHE A 45 -12.34 -2.15 16.44
N LEU A 46 -11.73 -3.28 16.15
CA LEU A 46 -10.32 -3.51 16.45
C LEU A 46 -9.53 -3.75 15.16
N ILE A 47 -8.40 -3.05 15.03
CA ILE A 47 -7.36 -3.41 14.09
C ILE A 47 -6.36 -4.31 14.85
N LYS A 48 -6.15 -5.51 14.34
CA LYS A 48 -5.22 -6.48 14.95
C LYS A 48 -3.92 -6.55 14.14
N ASN A 49 -2.85 -6.99 14.77
CA ASN A 49 -1.61 -7.27 14.06
C ASN A 49 -1.70 -8.67 13.43
N SER A 50 -1.37 -8.80 12.15
CA SER A 50 -1.23 -10.00 11.30
C SER A 50 -2.39 -11.02 11.21
N LYS A 51 -3.06 -11.43 12.28
CA LYS A 51 -4.07 -12.52 12.26
C LYS A 51 -5.52 -12.09 12.48
N GLY A 52 -5.83 -10.79 12.39
CA GLY A 52 -7.19 -10.28 12.62
C GLY A 52 -8.09 -10.33 11.39
N ILE A 53 -9.36 -9.98 11.60
CA ILE A 53 -10.35 -9.77 10.54
C ILE A 53 -9.96 -8.52 9.72
N PHE A 54 -9.38 -7.51 10.37
CA PHE A 54 -8.90 -6.28 9.77
C PHE A 54 -7.47 -5.96 10.23
N ASN A 55 -6.58 -5.75 9.27
CA ASN A 55 -5.19 -5.36 9.43
C ASN A 55 -4.83 -4.23 8.48
N LEU A 56 -3.67 -3.62 8.71
CA LEU A 56 -3.04 -2.67 7.80
C LEU A 56 -1.79 -3.28 7.16
N TYR A 57 -1.54 -2.94 5.91
CA TYR A 57 -0.34 -3.30 5.17
C TYR A 57 0.39 -2.02 4.72
N PRO A 58 1.73 -1.96 4.75
CA PRO A 58 2.64 -2.97 5.33
C PRO A 58 2.48 -3.10 6.86
N GLU A 59 2.82 -4.28 7.41
CA GLU A 59 2.60 -4.59 8.84
C GLU A 59 3.35 -3.63 9.78
N SER A 60 4.46 -3.06 9.32
CA SER A 60 5.24 -2.05 10.06
C SER A 60 4.41 -0.81 10.43
N VAL A 61 3.34 -0.53 9.70
CA VAL A 61 2.42 0.59 9.95
C VAL A 61 1.73 0.44 11.30
N PHE A 62 1.42 -0.79 11.72
CA PHE A 62 0.79 -1.03 13.02
C PHE A 62 1.58 -0.39 14.17
N LYS A 63 2.91 -0.48 14.14
CA LYS A 63 3.77 0.14 15.16
C LYS A 63 3.74 1.67 15.08
N LYS A 64 3.51 2.24 13.91
CA LYS A 64 3.54 3.69 13.65
C LYS A 64 2.22 4.39 13.97
N ILE A 65 1.09 3.69 14.04
CA ILE A 65 -0.21 4.24 14.47
C ILE A 65 -0.14 4.70 15.92
N LYS A 66 -0.78 5.83 16.23
CA LYS A 66 -0.84 6.43 17.58
C LYS A 66 -2.29 6.68 18.01
N LYS A 67 -2.52 6.83 19.32
CA LYS A 67 -3.79 7.34 19.85
C LYS A 67 -4.11 8.68 19.21
N ASN A 68 -5.38 8.92 18.94
CA ASN A 68 -5.95 10.09 18.25
C ASN A 68 -5.62 10.18 16.74
N ASP A 69 -4.91 9.23 16.12
CA ASP A 69 -4.82 9.20 14.66
C ASP A 69 -6.21 9.06 14.05
N ILE A 70 -6.45 9.81 12.97
CA ILE A 70 -7.64 9.70 12.13
C ILE A 70 -7.22 9.01 10.84
N LEU A 71 -7.79 7.84 10.59
CA LEU A 71 -7.56 7.07 9.38
C LEU A 71 -8.75 7.24 8.44
N ASN A 72 -8.47 7.75 7.25
CA ASN A 72 -9.41 7.80 6.13
C ASN A 72 -9.16 6.58 5.23
N ILE A 73 -10.17 5.76 5.06
CA ILE A 73 -10.09 4.48 4.35
C ILE A 73 -10.91 4.56 3.07
N GLY A 74 -10.27 4.29 1.92
CA GLY A 74 -10.94 4.25 0.63
C GLY A 74 -11.32 5.62 0.07
N PHE A 75 -10.53 6.66 0.36
CA PHE A 75 -10.71 8.02 -0.19
C PHE A 75 -12.12 8.60 0.07
N ASN A 76 -12.37 8.99 1.33
CA ASN A 76 -13.59 9.62 1.85
C ASN A 76 -14.78 8.69 2.17
N ASN A 77 -14.59 7.38 2.17
CA ASN A 77 -15.68 6.48 2.56
C ASN A 77 -15.75 6.29 4.07
N LEU A 78 -14.81 5.58 4.66
CA LEU A 78 -14.82 5.23 6.08
C LEU A 78 -13.74 6.01 6.82
N ARG A 79 -14.16 6.86 7.77
CA ARG A 79 -13.22 7.57 8.66
C ARG A 79 -13.31 7.04 10.09
N ILE A 80 -12.16 6.74 10.66
CA ILE A 80 -12.05 6.16 11.98
C ILE A 80 -11.03 6.90 12.83
N LYS A 81 -11.32 7.04 14.13
CA LYS A 81 -10.39 7.60 15.11
C LYS A 81 -9.83 6.50 16.00
N VAL A 82 -8.52 6.49 16.17
CA VAL A 82 -7.83 5.61 17.12
C VAL A 82 -8.09 6.09 18.55
N ILE A 83 -8.74 5.27 19.34
CA ILE A 83 -9.08 5.58 20.75
C ILE A 83 -7.99 5.09 21.70
N LYS A 84 -7.52 3.87 21.48
CA LYS A 84 -6.53 3.22 22.35
C LYS A 84 -5.65 2.28 21.54
N LYS A 85 -4.38 2.22 21.91
CA LYS A 85 -3.41 1.29 21.31
C LYS A 85 -2.67 0.53 22.40
N HIS A 86 -2.77 -0.78 22.34
CA HIS A 86 -2.00 -1.73 23.12
C HIS A 86 -1.61 -2.92 22.21
N LYS A 87 -1.96 -4.15 22.62
CA LYS A 87 -1.88 -5.34 21.78
C LYS A 87 -2.74 -5.22 20.50
N TYR A 88 -3.82 -4.43 20.58
CA TYR A 88 -4.73 -4.09 19.48
C TYR A 88 -4.86 -2.57 19.38
N ILE A 89 -5.32 -2.10 18.22
CA ILE A 89 -5.73 -0.71 18.04
C ILE A 89 -7.26 -0.67 18.09
N SER A 90 -7.81 -0.04 19.14
CA SER A 90 -9.26 0.21 19.27
C SER A 90 -9.60 1.49 18.52
N CYS A 91 -10.58 1.42 17.64
CA CYS A 91 -11.05 2.52 16.81
C CYS A 91 -12.53 2.80 17.02
N LYS A 92 -12.93 4.07 16.84
CA LYS A 92 -14.32 4.52 16.75
C LYS A 92 -14.56 5.11 15.37
N VAL A 93 -15.67 4.74 14.74
CA VAL A 93 -16.11 5.30 13.46
C VAL A 93 -16.57 6.73 13.66
N ILE A 94 -15.99 7.66 12.90
CA ILE A 94 -16.38 9.08 12.91
C ILE A 94 -17.16 9.48 11.65
N SER A 95 -17.02 8.71 10.57
CA SER A 95 -17.86 8.82 9.38
C SER A 95 -18.16 7.42 8.85
N SER A 96 -19.44 7.14 8.61
CA SER A 96 -19.91 5.84 8.11
C SER A 96 -19.30 5.52 6.77
N GLY A 97 -19.06 4.24 6.50
CA GLY A 97 -18.53 3.78 5.24
C GLY A 97 -18.25 2.28 5.22
N LYS A 98 -17.91 1.77 4.04
CA LYS A 98 -17.60 0.35 3.84
C LYS A 98 -16.12 0.09 4.07
N LEU A 99 -15.82 -0.86 4.94
CA LEU A 99 -14.48 -1.42 5.10
C LEU A 99 -14.29 -2.54 4.08
N GLU A 100 -13.45 -2.29 3.09
CA GLU A 100 -13.16 -3.20 1.98
C GLU A 100 -11.70 -3.61 1.99
N ASN A 101 -11.39 -4.72 1.30
CA ASN A 101 -10.01 -5.19 1.17
C ASN A 101 -9.22 -4.35 0.16
N ASN A 102 -7.91 -4.24 0.38
CA ASN A 102 -6.95 -3.58 -0.51
C ASN A 102 -7.24 -2.09 -0.82
N LYS A 103 -7.94 -1.38 0.06
CA LYS A 103 -8.19 0.06 -0.07
C LYS A 103 -7.05 0.87 0.52
N GLY A 104 -6.75 2.00 -0.11
CA GLY A 104 -5.79 2.98 0.41
C GLY A 104 -6.23 3.53 1.76
N VAL A 105 -5.27 3.78 2.64
CA VAL A 105 -5.51 4.38 3.96
C VAL A 105 -4.62 5.60 4.11
N HIS A 106 -5.23 6.72 4.46
CA HIS A 106 -4.54 7.98 4.75
C HIS A 106 -4.69 8.34 6.22
N ILE A 107 -3.62 8.81 6.87
CA ILE A 107 -3.65 9.39 8.21
C ILE A 107 -3.78 10.90 8.05
N GLU A 108 -4.95 11.46 8.42
CA GLU A 108 -5.28 12.86 8.14
C GLU A 108 -4.48 13.86 8.97
N ASN A 109 -4.29 13.57 10.25
CA ASN A 109 -3.79 14.54 11.23
C ASN A 109 -2.27 14.53 11.41
N ARG A 110 -1.55 13.67 10.72
CA ARG A 110 -0.08 13.67 10.71
C ARG A 110 0.51 12.83 9.59
N LYS A 111 1.74 13.13 9.24
CA LYS A 111 2.52 12.34 8.28
C LYS A 111 3.25 11.20 9.01
N ILE A 112 3.29 10.02 8.39
CA ILE A 112 4.15 8.90 8.80
C ILE A 112 5.12 8.57 7.68
N LYS A 113 6.35 8.22 8.07
CA LYS A 113 7.36 7.78 7.11
C LYS A 113 7.09 6.33 6.75
N LEU A 114 6.91 6.05 5.47
CA LEU A 114 6.84 4.71 4.90
C LEU A 114 8.11 4.44 4.11
N ASP A 115 8.44 3.15 3.95
CA ASP A 115 9.50 2.75 3.05
C ASP A 115 9.02 2.93 1.60
N TYR A 116 9.91 3.35 0.71
CA TYR A 116 9.58 3.64 -0.70
C TYR A 116 9.13 2.40 -1.48
N LEU A 117 9.52 1.21 -1.04
CA LEU A 117 9.11 -0.08 -1.57
C LEU A 117 8.68 -1.02 -0.43
N THR A 118 7.74 -1.88 -0.71
CA THR A 118 7.33 -2.98 0.17
C THR A 118 8.16 -4.24 -0.12
N THR A 119 8.11 -5.22 0.77
CA THR A 119 8.71 -6.55 0.52
C THR A 119 8.17 -7.17 -0.78
N LYS A 120 6.87 -7.01 -1.05
CA LYS A 120 6.25 -7.48 -2.29
C LYS A 120 6.82 -6.79 -3.53
N ASP A 121 7.14 -5.50 -3.44
CA ASP A 121 7.73 -4.77 -4.55
C ASP A 121 9.12 -5.31 -4.90
N PHE A 122 9.96 -5.55 -3.89
CA PHE A 122 11.28 -6.18 -4.11
C PHE A 122 11.16 -7.56 -4.77
N GLU A 123 10.18 -8.36 -4.35
CA GLU A 123 9.93 -9.68 -4.95
C GLU A 123 9.39 -9.55 -6.39
N ALA A 124 8.50 -8.58 -6.64
CA ALA A 124 7.98 -8.32 -7.98
C ALA A 124 9.08 -7.84 -8.93
N ILE A 125 10.00 -7.01 -8.45
CA ILE A 125 11.17 -6.55 -9.20
C ILE A 125 12.05 -7.75 -9.58
N LYS A 126 12.37 -8.65 -8.63
CA LYS A 126 13.13 -9.88 -8.93
C LYS A 126 12.45 -10.75 -9.99
N VAL A 127 11.12 -10.86 -9.92
CA VAL A 127 10.35 -11.56 -10.96
C VAL A 127 10.50 -10.85 -12.30
N GLY A 128 10.35 -9.52 -12.33
CA GLY A 128 10.52 -8.73 -13.55
C GLY A 128 11.91 -8.91 -14.18
N GLU A 129 12.96 -8.91 -13.37
CA GLU A 129 14.34 -9.16 -13.82
C GLU A 129 14.51 -10.55 -14.44
N ALA A 130 14.02 -11.60 -13.77
CA ALA A 130 14.05 -12.97 -14.28
C ALA A 130 13.33 -13.12 -15.62
N PHE A 131 12.31 -12.32 -15.87
CA PHE A 131 11.59 -12.27 -17.16
C PHE A 131 12.10 -11.19 -18.11
N LYS A 132 13.25 -10.57 -17.83
CA LYS A 132 13.85 -9.53 -18.67
C LYS A 132 12.89 -8.35 -18.97
N VAL A 133 12.07 -7.96 -17.99
CA VAL A 133 11.25 -6.76 -18.08
C VAL A 133 12.15 -5.53 -18.06
N LYS A 134 11.84 -4.55 -18.92
CA LYS A 134 12.69 -3.35 -19.12
C LYS A 134 12.11 -2.10 -18.49
N ASN A 135 10.83 -2.08 -18.09
CA ASN A 135 10.17 -0.90 -17.57
C ASN A 135 9.67 -1.13 -16.14
N TYR A 136 9.88 -0.15 -15.28
CA TYR A 136 9.47 -0.18 -13.88
C TYR A 136 8.90 1.16 -13.47
N ALA A 137 7.80 1.16 -12.72
CA ALA A 137 7.19 2.36 -12.17
C ALA A 137 7.29 2.36 -10.64
N LEU A 138 7.74 3.46 -10.07
CA LEU A 138 7.74 3.73 -8.64
C LEU A 138 6.48 4.51 -8.28
N SER A 139 5.52 3.84 -7.65
CA SER A 139 4.31 4.47 -7.13
C SER A 139 4.60 5.22 -5.83
N PHE A 140 3.82 6.26 -5.57
CA PHE A 140 3.95 7.09 -4.36
C PHE A 140 5.38 7.59 -4.13
N THR A 141 6.03 8.07 -5.18
CA THR A 141 7.34 8.72 -5.09
C THR A 141 7.21 9.97 -4.20
N ASN A 142 7.90 10.00 -3.05
CA ASN A 142 7.72 11.05 -2.06
C ASN A 142 8.96 11.92 -1.83
N SER A 143 10.11 11.56 -2.39
CA SER A 143 11.35 12.31 -2.22
C SER A 143 12.40 11.98 -3.28
N ALA A 144 13.35 12.91 -3.51
CA ALA A 144 14.51 12.67 -4.36
C ALA A 144 15.35 11.47 -3.88
N ASN A 145 15.39 11.22 -2.56
CA ASN A 145 16.09 10.06 -2.01
C ASN A 145 15.42 8.74 -2.41
N ASP A 146 14.09 8.69 -2.54
CA ASP A 146 13.37 7.51 -3.03
C ASP A 146 13.73 7.24 -4.49
N ILE A 147 13.81 8.30 -5.32
CA ILE A 147 14.26 8.24 -6.71
C ILE A 147 15.67 7.66 -6.78
N THR A 148 16.63 8.26 -6.04
CA THR A 148 18.02 7.81 -6.04
C THR A 148 18.17 6.34 -5.64
N LYS A 149 17.41 5.90 -4.63
CA LYS A 149 17.41 4.48 -4.21
C LYS A 149 16.83 3.57 -5.28
N PHE A 150 15.74 3.99 -5.91
CA PHE A 150 15.09 3.22 -6.97
C PHE A 150 16.00 3.11 -8.21
N GLU A 151 16.69 4.19 -8.59
CA GLU A 151 17.65 4.19 -9.67
C GLU A 151 18.83 3.23 -9.46
N LYS A 152 19.34 3.18 -8.23
CA LYS A 152 20.39 2.24 -7.84
C LYS A 152 19.92 0.79 -7.90
N LEU A 153 18.64 0.54 -7.57
CA LEU A 153 18.04 -0.79 -7.60
C LEU A 153 17.75 -1.24 -9.04
N ILE A 154 17.20 -0.35 -9.87
CA ILE A 154 16.76 -0.65 -11.24
C ILE A 154 17.77 -0.08 -12.24
N LYS A 155 18.98 -0.66 -12.27
CA LYS A 155 20.02 -0.22 -13.18
C LYS A 155 19.68 -0.54 -14.64
N ASN A 156 20.03 0.37 -15.58
CA ASN A 156 19.91 0.19 -17.02
C ASN A 156 18.51 -0.21 -17.52
N LYS A 157 17.44 0.26 -16.83
CA LYS A 157 16.03 0.05 -17.19
C LYS A 157 15.31 1.38 -17.29
N LYS A 158 14.21 1.41 -18.03
CA LYS A 158 13.30 2.57 -18.07
C LYS A 158 12.53 2.68 -16.75
N LYS A 159 12.48 3.88 -16.20
CA LYS A 159 11.83 4.19 -14.93
C LYS A 159 10.72 5.22 -15.14
N ILE A 160 9.65 5.05 -14.41
CA ILE A 160 8.51 5.96 -14.35
C ILE A 160 8.32 6.32 -12.87
N TYR A 161 8.26 7.60 -12.56
CA TYR A 161 8.04 8.08 -11.20
C TYR A 161 6.63 8.66 -11.11
N LYS A 162 5.80 8.09 -10.21
CA LYS A 162 4.43 8.52 -10.04
C LYS A 162 4.32 9.45 -8.84
N ILE A 163 3.95 10.70 -9.10
CA ILE A 163 3.73 11.73 -8.09
C ILE A 163 2.26 11.65 -7.68
N GLU A 164 1.98 11.01 -6.55
CA GLU A 164 0.62 10.66 -6.13
C GLU A 164 0.28 11.18 -4.71
N THR A 165 1.14 12.04 -4.16
CA THR A 165 0.93 12.64 -2.83
C THR A 165 1.33 14.11 -2.81
N LEU A 166 0.63 14.91 -2.01
CA LEU A 166 0.98 16.32 -1.76
C LEU A 166 2.40 16.52 -1.16
N LYS A 167 3.01 15.46 -0.65
CA LYS A 167 4.37 15.53 -0.13
C LYS A 167 5.42 15.53 -1.24
N ALA A 168 5.07 15.04 -2.40
CA ALA A 168 5.97 14.88 -3.53
C ALA A 168 6.04 16.15 -4.41
N VAL A 169 5.15 17.08 -4.16
CA VAL A 169 5.08 18.42 -4.72
C VAL A 169 5.59 19.42 -3.67
#